data_74999c7a4e74eb24e77d6a84675b1b20
#
_entry.id   74999c7a4e74eb24e77d6a84675b1b20
#
_cell.length_a   1.000
_cell.length_b   1.000
_cell.length_c   1.000
_cell.angle_alpha   90.00
_cell.angle_beta   90.00
_cell.angle_gamma   90.00
#
_symmetry.space_group_name_H-M   'P 1'
#
loop_
_entity.id
_entity.type
_entity.pdbx_description
1 polymer ?
#
loop_
_entity_poly.entity_id
_entity_poly.type
_entity_poly.pdbx_seq_one_letter_code
_entity_poly.pdbx_strand_id
1 'polypeptide(L)'
;MRVVADSDLDGLMAAAVLKASKPEIEVHFAHPALLRSGKLDHLIDRQTAICDLPFHKDCGLYLDHHLTNKPTQGEEVEFESKGGICHWRDTPSAARAAYDLMKGGLDLSHLEEIMPIVDALDSGGISLVDFMEDGPIMRLSRSLSMSDPEHMQEVMRQFASGMRLDNILQSHKSRLKALKQERKVLAEIVRNRT
;
A
#
# COMPACT_ATOMS: atom_id res chain seq x y z
N MET A 1 -16.18 5.93 -7.52
CA MET A 1 -15.06 6.27 -6.61
C MET A 1 -13.79 5.66 -7.18
N ARG A 2 -12.68 6.35 -7.06
CA ARG A 2 -11.35 5.90 -7.50
C ARG A 2 -10.39 5.96 -6.30
N VAL A 3 -9.37 5.11 -6.28
CA VAL A 3 -8.25 5.19 -5.33
C VAL A 3 -6.97 5.39 -6.13
N VAL A 4 -6.14 6.33 -5.69
CA VAL A 4 -4.75 6.49 -6.11
C VAL A 4 -3.89 6.19 -4.90
N ALA A 5 -3.04 5.16 -4.99
CA ALA A 5 -2.25 4.67 -3.86
C ALA A 5 -0.77 4.52 -4.24
N ASP A 6 0.13 4.55 -3.25
CA ASP A 6 1.54 4.23 -3.53
C ASP A 6 1.69 2.80 -4.04
N SER A 7 2.77 2.58 -4.77
CA SER A 7 3.07 1.36 -5.50
C SER A 7 3.86 0.32 -4.70
N ASP A 8 3.83 0.42 -3.40
CA ASP A 8 4.42 -0.55 -2.47
C ASP A 8 3.37 -1.40 -1.75
N LEU A 9 3.79 -2.17 -0.74
CA LEU A 9 2.88 -3.05 0.00
C LEU A 9 1.93 -2.25 0.90
N ASP A 10 2.36 -1.13 1.47
CA ASP A 10 1.52 -0.30 2.34
C ASP A 10 0.40 0.36 1.55
N GLY A 11 0.73 1.10 0.50
CA GLY A 11 -0.27 1.71 -0.38
C GLY A 11 -1.22 0.68 -1.03
N LEU A 12 -0.68 -0.49 -1.43
CA LEU A 12 -1.50 -1.59 -1.95
C LEU A 12 -2.50 -2.09 -0.92
N MET A 13 -2.08 -2.31 0.32
CA MET A 13 -2.95 -2.82 1.39
C MET A 13 -4.00 -1.77 1.81
N ALA A 14 -3.63 -0.47 1.87
CA ALA A 14 -4.58 0.61 2.10
C ALA A 14 -5.67 0.63 1.01
N ALA A 15 -5.28 0.49 -0.26
CA ALA A 15 -6.21 0.40 -1.38
C ALA A 15 -7.08 -0.85 -1.32
N ALA A 16 -6.53 -2.01 -0.91
CA ALA A 16 -7.27 -3.26 -0.76
C ALA A 16 -8.37 -3.15 0.31
N VAL A 17 -8.06 -2.52 1.45
CA VAL A 17 -9.05 -2.25 2.52
C VAL A 17 -10.19 -1.38 2.00
N LEU A 18 -9.91 -0.29 1.28
CA LEU A 18 -10.95 0.56 0.72
C LEU A 18 -11.77 -0.17 -0.33
N LYS A 19 -11.13 -0.96 -1.20
CA LYS A 19 -11.81 -1.74 -2.24
C LYS A 19 -12.68 -2.86 -1.65
N ALA A 20 -12.33 -3.43 -0.50
CA ALA A 20 -13.17 -4.41 0.19
C ALA A 20 -14.52 -3.81 0.59
N SER A 21 -14.60 -2.49 0.86
CA SER A 21 -15.86 -1.81 1.17
C SER A 21 -16.75 -1.59 -0.06
N LYS A 22 -16.16 -1.45 -1.25
CA LYS A 22 -16.83 -1.21 -2.52
C LYS A 22 -16.07 -1.87 -3.67
N PRO A 23 -16.45 -3.08 -4.09
CA PRO A 23 -15.73 -3.86 -5.10
C PRO A 23 -15.55 -3.16 -6.45
N GLU A 24 -16.44 -2.20 -6.77
CA GLU A 24 -16.39 -1.40 -8.00
C GLU A 24 -15.32 -0.27 -7.99
N ILE A 25 -14.65 -0.03 -6.87
CA ILE A 25 -13.56 0.95 -6.80
C ILE A 25 -12.47 0.62 -7.82
N GLU A 26 -12.14 1.59 -8.67
CA GLU A 26 -10.98 1.54 -9.56
C GLU A 26 -9.73 1.98 -8.77
N VAL A 27 -8.65 1.21 -8.86
CA VAL A 27 -7.39 1.50 -8.15
C VAL A 27 -6.27 1.78 -9.15
N HIS A 28 -5.59 2.89 -8.96
CA HIS A 28 -4.39 3.29 -9.70
C HIS A 28 -3.21 3.35 -8.75
N PHE A 29 -2.15 2.64 -9.05
CA PHE A 29 -0.90 2.73 -8.31
C PHE A 29 0.00 3.79 -8.91
N ALA A 30 0.67 4.56 -8.07
CA ALA A 30 1.54 5.64 -8.48
C ALA A 30 2.72 5.81 -7.52
N HIS A 31 3.78 6.43 -8.01
CA HIS A 31 4.89 6.86 -7.16
C HIS A 31 4.67 8.31 -6.70
N PRO A 32 5.06 8.71 -5.47
CA PRO A 32 4.88 10.07 -4.95
C PRO A 32 5.35 11.19 -5.89
N ALA A 33 6.43 10.95 -6.65
CA ALA A 33 6.94 11.92 -7.61
C ALA A 33 5.96 12.23 -8.76
N LEU A 34 5.12 11.28 -9.18
CA LEU A 34 4.11 11.50 -10.22
C LEU A 34 3.02 12.44 -9.71
N LEU A 35 2.59 12.26 -8.46
CA LEU A 35 1.60 13.12 -7.84
C LEU A 35 2.16 14.55 -7.65
N ARG A 36 3.36 14.68 -7.07
CA ARG A 36 4.01 15.98 -6.88
C ARG A 36 4.27 16.73 -8.19
N SER A 37 4.42 16.04 -9.31
CA SER A 37 4.63 16.66 -10.62
C SER A 37 3.34 17.12 -11.32
N GLY A 38 2.17 16.89 -10.73
CA GLY A 38 0.85 17.20 -11.32
C GLY A 38 0.45 16.27 -12.47
N LYS A 39 1.23 15.23 -12.77
CA LYS A 39 0.91 14.30 -13.87
C LYS A 39 -0.36 13.48 -13.63
N LEU A 40 -0.80 13.38 -12.39
CA LEU A 40 -1.99 12.64 -11.99
C LEU A 40 -3.22 13.53 -11.72
N ASP A 41 -3.12 14.86 -11.86
CA ASP A 41 -4.22 15.80 -11.56
C ASP A 41 -5.50 15.46 -12.33
N HIS A 42 -5.35 14.94 -13.56
CA HIS A 42 -6.48 14.52 -14.40
C HIS A 42 -7.26 13.32 -13.86
N LEU A 43 -6.68 12.57 -12.90
CA LEU A 43 -7.31 11.44 -12.21
C LEU A 43 -7.95 11.85 -10.87
N ILE A 44 -7.66 13.07 -10.38
CA ILE A 44 -7.98 13.46 -9.01
C ILE A 44 -9.17 14.44 -9.02
N ASP A 45 -10.22 14.01 -8.35
CA ASP A 45 -11.44 14.79 -8.11
C ASP A 45 -12.05 14.40 -6.76
N ARG A 46 -13.21 14.98 -6.40
CA ARG A 46 -13.91 14.68 -5.15
C ARG A 46 -14.41 13.24 -5.01
N GLN A 47 -14.32 12.43 -6.04
CA GLN A 47 -14.61 10.99 -5.99
C GLN A 47 -13.32 10.13 -5.89
N THR A 48 -12.17 10.76 -5.72
CA THR A 48 -10.88 10.09 -5.61
C THR A 48 -10.42 10.04 -4.16
N ALA A 49 -10.04 8.86 -3.67
CA ALA A 49 -9.26 8.70 -2.45
C ALA A 49 -7.77 8.66 -2.80
N ILE A 50 -6.95 9.33 -2.02
CA ILE A 50 -5.48 9.24 -2.07
C ILE A 50 -5.00 8.51 -0.82
N CYS A 51 -4.21 7.45 -1.01
CA CYS A 51 -3.68 6.62 0.06
C CYS A 51 -2.16 6.53 -0.02
N ASP A 52 -1.49 6.78 1.11
CA ASP A 52 -0.05 6.59 1.23
C ASP A 52 0.76 7.42 0.21
N LEU A 53 0.28 8.59 -0.10
CA LEU A 53 0.84 9.52 -1.09
C LEU A 53 0.73 10.96 -0.58
N PRO A 54 1.48 11.92 -1.17
CA PRO A 54 1.36 13.32 -0.81
C PRO A 54 -0.08 13.85 -0.89
N PHE A 55 -0.41 14.78 0.01
CA PHE A 55 -1.72 15.42 0.05
C PHE A 55 -2.04 16.14 -1.28
N HIS A 56 -3.27 15.96 -1.76
CA HIS A 56 -3.80 16.70 -2.91
C HIS A 56 -5.16 17.31 -2.56
N LYS A 57 -5.26 18.63 -2.64
CA LYS A 57 -6.42 19.43 -2.21
C LYS A 57 -7.74 19.10 -2.92
N ASP A 58 -7.71 18.51 -4.11
CA ASP A 58 -8.89 18.23 -4.94
C ASP A 58 -9.44 16.81 -4.76
N CYS A 59 -8.77 15.93 -3.98
CA CYS A 59 -9.31 14.60 -3.66
C CYS A 59 -10.51 14.68 -2.72
N GLY A 60 -11.27 13.60 -2.61
CA GLY A 60 -12.42 13.50 -1.70
C GLY A 60 -12.06 12.88 -0.35
N LEU A 61 -11.15 11.90 -0.34
CA LEU A 61 -10.59 11.29 0.86
C LEU A 61 -9.08 11.33 0.77
N TYR A 62 -8.44 11.83 1.81
CA TYR A 62 -7.01 11.74 2.01
C TYR A 62 -6.70 10.81 3.18
N LEU A 63 -5.90 9.77 2.96
CA LEU A 63 -5.52 8.77 3.94
C LEU A 63 -4.02 8.55 3.88
N ASP A 64 -3.30 8.93 4.95
CA ASP A 64 -1.84 8.82 5.03
C ASP A 64 -1.37 8.84 6.50
N HIS A 65 -0.12 8.50 6.71
CA HIS A 65 0.54 8.49 8.02
C HIS A 65 1.88 9.25 8.01
N HIS A 66 2.44 9.57 6.84
CA HIS A 66 3.72 10.26 6.71
C HIS A 66 3.67 11.69 7.26
N LEU A 67 4.56 12.03 8.18
CA LEU A 67 4.70 13.40 8.70
C LEU A 67 5.02 14.43 7.61
N THR A 68 5.79 14.03 6.60
CA THR A 68 6.17 14.89 5.47
C THR A 68 5.02 15.21 4.52
N ASN A 69 3.96 14.45 4.58
CA ASN A 69 2.77 14.59 3.74
C ASN A 69 1.57 15.16 4.51
N LYS A 70 1.72 15.35 5.84
CA LYS A 70 0.66 15.86 6.69
C LYS A 70 0.26 17.26 6.25
N PRO A 71 -1.03 17.49 5.88
CA PRO A 71 -1.48 18.82 5.59
C PRO A 71 -1.35 19.73 6.83
N THR A 72 -1.07 21.00 6.61
CA THR A 72 -1.14 21.99 7.66
C THR A 72 -2.57 22.12 8.19
N GLN A 73 -2.75 22.62 9.40
CA GLN A 73 -4.09 22.84 9.96
C GLN A 73 -4.97 23.72 9.05
N GLY A 74 -4.40 24.72 8.38
CA GLY A 74 -5.14 25.58 7.44
C GLY A 74 -5.59 24.81 6.21
N GLU A 75 -4.73 23.96 5.63
CA GLU A 75 -5.07 23.13 4.48
C GLU A 75 -6.14 22.09 4.84
N GLU A 76 -6.04 21.46 6.01
CA GLU A 76 -7.04 20.50 6.50
C GLU A 76 -8.42 21.16 6.66
N VAL A 77 -8.48 22.30 7.34
CA VAL A 77 -9.74 23.05 7.51
C VAL A 77 -10.33 23.47 6.17
N GLU A 78 -9.51 24.00 5.25
CA GLU A 78 -9.97 24.37 3.91
C GLU A 78 -10.48 23.15 3.12
N PHE A 79 -9.76 22.04 3.18
CA PHE A 79 -10.10 20.79 2.51
C PHE A 79 -11.44 20.24 3.00
N GLU A 80 -11.64 20.18 4.33
CA GLU A 80 -12.87 19.68 4.95
C GLU A 80 -14.06 20.62 4.71
N SER A 81 -13.83 21.95 4.70
CA SER A 81 -14.87 22.93 4.38
C SER A 81 -15.45 22.77 2.97
N LYS A 82 -14.67 22.17 2.07
CA LYS A 82 -15.04 21.83 0.69
C LYS A 82 -15.57 20.40 0.54
N GLY A 83 -15.86 19.71 1.65
CA GLY A 83 -16.40 18.35 1.68
C GLY A 83 -15.37 17.24 1.51
N GLY A 84 -14.07 17.53 1.66
CA GLY A 84 -13.03 16.51 1.76
C GLY A 84 -13.02 15.85 3.13
N ILE A 85 -12.48 14.65 3.20
CA ILE A 85 -12.26 13.90 4.44
C ILE A 85 -10.76 13.71 4.63
N CYS A 86 -10.18 14.34 5.67
CA CYS A 86 -8.77 14.17 6.02
C CYS A 86 -8.63 13.07 7.07
N HIS A 87 -8.08 11.93 6.66
CA HIS A 87 -7.78 10.80 7.54
C HIS A 87 -6.27 10.58 7.64
N TRP A 88 -5.54 11.66 7.96
CA TRP A 88 -4.14 11.51 8.37
C TRP A 88 -4.10 10.99 9.82
N ARG A 89 -3.32 9.94 10.07
CA ARG A 89 -3.16 9.35 11.42
C ARG A 89 -1.70 9.03 11.67
N ASP A 90 -1.28 9.21 12.92
CA ASP A 90 0.04 8.77 13.40
C ASP A 90 -0.02 7.26 13.68
N THR A 91 0.05 6.49 12.61
CA THR A 91 0.01 5.02 12.60
C THR A 91 1.29 4.48 11.97
N PRO A 92 1.66 3.20 12.23
CA PRO A 92 2.85 2.59 11.62
C PRO A 92 2.81 2.48 10.09
N SER A 93 1.61 2.55 9.49
CA SER A 93 1.38 2.41 8.05
C SER A 93 0.07 3.07 7.63
N ALA A 94 -0.07 3.45 6.35
CA ALA A 94 -1.34 3.90 5.78
C ALA A 94 -2.36 2.75 5.71
N ALA A 95 -1.91 1.52 5.49
CA ALA A 95 -2.75 0.33 5.59
C ALA A 95 -3.38 0.19 6.97
N ARG A 96 -2.63 0.48 8.04
CA ARG A 96 -3.15 0.49 9.42
C ARG A 96 -4.21 1.57 9.58
N ALA A 97 -3.98 2.78 9.08
CA ALA A 97 -4.97 3.85 9.13
C ALA A 97 -6.27 3.47 8.39
N ALA A 98 -6.16 2.84 7.21
CA ALA A 98 -7.30 2.34 6.45
C ALA A 98 -8.04 1.22 7.18
N TYR A 99 -7.30 0.24 7.73
CA TYR A 99 -7.84 -0.88 8.49
C TYR A 99 -8.64 -0.38 9.70
N ASP A 100 -8.06 0.51 10.50
CA ASP A 100 -8.71 1.05 11.69
C ASP A 100 -9.95 1.90 11.35
N LEU A 101 -9.95 2.60 10.22
CA LEU A 101 -11.11 3.34 9.72
C LEU A 101 -12.27 2.40 9.36
N MET A 102 -11.98 1.24 8.76
CA MET A 102 -12.99 0.38 8.13
C MET A 102 -13.44 -0.81 8.99
N LYS A 103 -12.63 -1.28 9.95
CA LYS A 103 -12.87 -2.49 10.75
C LYS A 103 -14.18 -2.49 11.56
N GLY A 104 -14.73 -1.31 11.85
CA GLY A 104 -16.03 -1.20 12.56
C GLY A 104 -17.25 -1.53 11.70
N GLY A 105 -17.09 -1.54 10.37
CA GLY A 105 -18.16 -1.79 9.40
C GLY A 105 -17.91 -2.93 8.43
N LEU A 106 -16.70 -3.52 8.42
CA LEU A 106 -16.29 -4.60 7.53
C LEU A 106 -15.61 -5.72 8.30
N ASP A 107 -15.84 -6.96 7.88
CA ASP A 107 -15.02 -8.09 8.31
C ASP A 107 -13.69 -8.07 7.55
N LEU A 108 -12.64 -7.66 8.25
CA LEU A 108 -11.26 -7.61 7.76
C LEU A 108 -10.36 -8.62 8.48
N SER A 109 -10.94 -9.62 9.15
CA SER A 109 -10.20 -10.62 9.95
C SER A 109 -9.12 -11.37 9.15
N HIS A 110 -9.33 -11.54 7.83
CA HIS A 110 -8.35 -12.15 6.93
C HIS A 110 -7.06 -11.33 6.76
N LEU A 111 -7.06 -10.05 7.16
CA LEU A 111 -5.88 -9.15 7.10
C LEU A 111 -5.11 -9.10 8.43
N GLU A 112 -5.66 -9.62 9.53
CA GLU A 112 -5.04 -9.52 10.86
C GLU A 112 -3.63 -10.10 10.91
N GLU A 113 -3.36 -11.17 10.15
CA GLU A 113 -2.07 -11.84 10.11
C GLU A 113 -0.99 -11.00 9.40
N ILE A 114 -1.36 -10.31 8.32
CA ILE A 114 -0.39 -9.54 7.53
C ILE A 114 -0.18 -8.12 8.06
N MET A 115 -1.17 -7.50 8.69
CA MET A 115 -1.09 -6.10 9.13
C MET A 115 0.14 -5.78 10.01
N PRO A 116 0.52 -6.59 11.02
CA PRO A 116 1.73 -6.32 11.81
C PRO A 116 3.02 -6.33 10.98
N ILE A 117 3.04 -7.10 9.89
CA ILE A 117 4.21 -7.21 9.01
C ILE A 117 4.27 -6.00 8.07
N VAL A 118 3.13 -5.54 7.55
CA VAL A 118 3.05 -4.29 6.79
C VAL A 118 3.52 -3.12 7.65
N ASP A 119 3.01 -3.01 8.87
CA ASP A 119 3.41 -2.00 9.85
C ASP A 119 4.93 -1.99 10.09
N ALA A 120 5.52 -3.18 10.28
CA ALA A 120 6.95 -3.31 10.53
C ALA A 120 7.80 -3.00 9.28
N LEU A 121 7.32 -3.35 8.08
CA LEU A 121 8.01 -3.05 6.83
C LEU A 121 8.05 -1.54 6.57
N ASP A 122 6.95 -0.86 6.77
CA ASP A 122 6.84 0.56 6.47
C ASP A 122 7.52 1.44 7.53
N SER A 123 7.31 1.15 8.81
CA SER A 123 7.95 1.88 9.92
C SER A 123 9.44 1.58 10.13
N GLY A 124 10.04 0.68 9.35
CA GLY A 124 11.43 0.25 9.51
C GLY A 124 11.64 -0.70 10.71
N GLY A 125 10.58 -1.30 11.23
CA GLY A 125 10.62 -2.22 12.37
C GLY A 125 11.04 -3.66 12.04
N ILE A 126 11.37 -3.97 10.77
CA ILE A 126 11.87 -5.29 10.37
C ILE A 126 13.27 -5.53 10.94
N SER A 127 13.45 -6.63 11.66
CA SER A 127 14.76 -7.00 12.16
C SER A 127 15.71 -7.40 11.03
N LEU A 128 17.02 -7.24 11.26
CA LEU A 128 18.04 -7.71 10.32
C LEU A 128 17.91 -9.22 10.05
N VAL A 129 17.51 -10.00 11.06
CA VAL A 129 17.32 -11.45 10.92
C VAL A 129 16.17 -11.74 9.96
N ASP A 130 15.00 -11.15 10.18
CA ASP A 130 13.82 -11.33 9.30
C ASP A 130 14.12 -10.87 7.87
N PHE A 131 14.83 -9.73 7.73
CA PHE A 131 15.25 -9.23 6.43
C PHE A 131 16.20 -10.23 5.71
N MET A 132 17.13 -10.85 6.45
CA MET A 132 18.08 -11.83 5.89
C MET A 132 17.42 -13.18 5.58
N GLU A 133 16.46 -13.62 6.36
CA GLU A 133 15.69 -14.85 6.11
C GLU A 133 14.85 -14.77 4.84
N ASP A 134 14.49 -13.56 4.44
CA ASP A 134 13.77 -13.33 3.18
C ASP A 134 12.48 -14.18 3.09
N GLY A 135 11.62 -14.05 4.09
CA GLY A 135 10.36 -14.77 4.18
C GLY A 135 9.41 -14.54 2.98
N PRO A 136 8.35 -15.35 2.84
CA PRO A 136 7.43 -15.24 1.69
C PRO A 136 6.81 -13.85 1.54
N ILE A 137 6.46 -13.17 2.64
CA ILE A 137 5.85 -11.83 2.62
C ILE A 137 6.87 -10.78 2.19
N MET A 138 8.14 -10.89 2.64
CA MET A 138 9.22 -10.02 2.16
C MET A 138 9.38 -10.13 0.63
N ARG A 139 9.29 -11.35 0.10
CA ARG A 139 9.34 -11.58 -1.36
C ARG A 139 8.09 -11.09 -2.06
N LEU A 140 6.89 -11.22 -1.44
CA LEU A 140 5.66 -10.66 -1.96
C LEU A 140 5.80 -9.14 -2.08
N SER A 141 6.23 -8.45 -1.02
CA SER A 141 6.49 -6.99 -1.05
C SER A 141 7.44 -6.62 -2.19
N ARG A 142 8.58 -7.31 -2.33
CA ARG A 142 9.54 -7.04 -3.42
C ARG A 142 9.05 -7.44 -4.82
N SER A 143 7.99 -8.24 -4.92
CA SER A 143 7.40 -8.58 -6.23
C SER A 143 6.51 -7.48 -6.79
N LEU A 144 6.10 -6.53 -5.94
CA LEU A 144 5.25 -5.42 -6.34
C LEU A 144 6.09 -4.37 -7.06
N SER A 145 5.68 -3.99 -8.25
CA SER A 145 6.41 -3.03 -9.06
C SER A 145 5.49 -2.38 -10.09
N MET A 146 5.69 -1.10 -10.32
CA MET A 146 5.04 -0.35 -11.42
C MET A 146 5.37 -0.91 -12.80
N SER A 147 6.43 -1.73 -12.94
CA SER A 147 6.73 -2.44 -14.19
C SER A 147 5.85 -3.67 -14.42
N ASP A 148 5.12 -4.14 -13.41
CA ASP A 148 4.17 -5.25 -13.50
C ASP A 148 2.82 -4.87 -12.83
N PRO A 149 2.07 -3.94 -13.43
CA PRO A 149 0.84 -3.42 -12.83
C PRO A 149 -0.26 -4.50 -12.75
N GLU A 150 -0.26 -5.49 -13.62
CA GLU A 150 -1.23 -6.59 -13.59
C GLU A 150 -1.06 -7.44 -12.33
N HIS A 151 0.18 -7.77 -11.98
CA HIS A 151 0.49 -8.49 -10.75
C HIS A 151 0.08 -7.69 -9.50
N MET A 152 0.37 -6.41 -9.45
CA MET A 152 -0.06 -5.55 -8.34
C MET A 152 -1.58 -5.53 -8.20
N GLN A 153 -2.30 -5.35 -9.30
CA GLN A 153 -3.76 -5.37 -9.32
C GLN A 153 -4.33 -6.73 -8.88
N GLU A 154 -3.68 -7.82 -9.25
CA GLU A 154 -4.10 -9.17 -8.84
C GLU A 154 -3.95 -9.37 -7.34
N VAL A 155 -2.76 -9.08 -6.78
CA VAL A 155 -2.50 -9.19 -5.34
C VAL A 155 -3.47 -8.32 -4.53
N MET A 156 -3.66 -7.07 -4.94
CA MET A 156 -4.60 -6.16 -4.30
C MET A 156 -6.03 -6.71 -4.32
N ARG A 157 -6.52 -7.21 -5.46
CA ARG A 157 -7.86 -7.80 -5.56
C ARG A 157 -8.03 -9.04 -4.69
N GLN A 158 -7.00 -9.87 -4.57
CA GLN A 158 -7.02 -11.05 -3.70
C GLN A 158 -7.22 -10.64 -2.24
N PHE A 159 -6.46 -9.66 -1.73
CA PHE A 159 -6.68 -9.11 -0.38
C PHE A 159 -8.06 -8.48 -0.23
N ALA A 160 -8.48 -7.65 -1.19
CA ALA A 160 -9.81 -7.00 -1.16
C ALA A 160 -10.98 -7.99 -1.17
N SER A 161 -10.80 -9.18 -1.77
CA SER A 161 -11.84 -10.23 -1.85
C SER A 161 -11.98 -11.09 -0.59
N GLY A 162 -11.18 -10.85 0.45
CA GLY A 162 -11.17 -11.66 1.67
C GLY A 162 -10.29 -12.91 1.59
N MET A 163 -9.43 -13.02 0.56
CA MET A 163 -8.53 -14.18 0.47
C MET A 163 -7.49 -14.14 1.60
N ARG A 164 -7.32 -15.29 2.26
CA ARG A 164 -6.33 -15.43 3.35
C ARG A 164 -4.91 -15.38 2.80
N LEU A 165 -4.01 -14.84 3.60
CA LEU A 165 -2.58 -14.67 3.26
C LEU A 165 -1.93 -15.95 2.70
N ASP A 166 -2.14 -17.11 3.33
CA ASP A 166 -1.57 -18.38 2.89
C ASP A 166 -1.97 -18.74 1.45
N ASN A 167 -3.23 -18.49 1.09
CA ASN A 167 -3.74 -18.76 -0.26
C ASN A 167 -3.12 -17.80 -1.28
N ILE A 168 -2.93 -16.52 -0.92
CA ILE A 168 -2.24 -15.54 -1.76
C ILE A 168 -0.79 -15.95 -1.98
N LEU A 169 -0.05 -16.30 -0.92
CA LEU A 169 1.32 -16.77 -1.04
C LEU A 169 1.45 -18.03 -1.88
N GLN A 170 0.48 -18.93 -1.76
CA GLN A 170 0.44 -20.17 -2.57
C GLN A 170 0.14 -19.87 -4.04
N SER A 171 -0.79 -18.96 -4.37
CA SER A 171 -1.09 -18.56 -5.76
C SER A 171 0.11 -17.93 -6.47
N HIS A 172 0.97 -17.22 -5.72
CA HIS A 172 2.19 -16.60 -6.26
C HIS A 172 3.48 -17.39 -6.01
N LYS A 173 3.39 -18.64 -5.55
CA LYS A 173 4.53 -19.48 -5.13
C LYS A 173 5.66 -19.53 -6.14
N SER A 174 5.36 -19.67 -7.44
CA SER A 174 6.39 -19.76 -8.48
C SER A 174 7.19 -18.45 -8.60
N ARG A 175 6.52 -17.31 -8.59
CA ARG A 175 7.15 -15.97 -8.59
C ARG A 175 8.01 -15.77 -7.34
N LEU A 176 7.48 -16.05 -6.16
CA LEU A 176 8.19 -15.90 -4.89
C LEU A 176 9.42 -16.83 -4.81
N LYS A 177 9.35 -18.01 -5.43
CA LYS A 177 10.52 -18.92 -5.54
C LYS A 177 11.59 -18.36 -6.46
N ALA A 178 11.20 -17.78 -7.60
CA ALA A 178 12.15 -17.14 -8.54
C ALA A 178 12.90 -15.99 -7.86
N LEU A 179 12.20 -15.09 -7.17
CA LEU A 179 12.82 -13.98 -6.42
C LEU A 179 13.82 -14.47 -5.36
N LYS A 180 13.53 -15.57 -4.68
CA LYS A 180 14.47 -16.18 -3.72
C LYS A 180 15.75 -16.64 -4.40
N GLN A 181 15.63 -17.23 -5.60
CA GLN A 181 16.79 -17.70 -6.37
C GLN A 181 17.62 -16.54 -6.89
N GLU A 182 17.00 -15.50 -7.43
CA GLU A 182 17.68 -14.28 -7.89
C GLU A 182 18.51 -13.63 -6.77
N ARG A 183 17.95 -13.50 -5.58
CA ARG A 183 18.67 -12.95 -4.42
C ARG A 183 19.91 -13.79 -4.07
N LYS A 184 19.82 -15.13 -4.14
CA LYS A 184 20.98 -16.01 -3.91
C LYS A 184 22.08 -15.78 -4.93
N VAL A 185 21.73 -15.72 -6.22
CA VAL A 185 22.68 -15.46 -7.30
C VAL A 185 23.36 -14.10 -7.13
N LEU A 186 22.61 -13.06 -6.82
CA LEU A 186 23.17 -11.73 -6.56
C LEU A 186 24.14 -11.73 -5.37
N ALA A 187 23.79 -12.42 -4.28
CA ALA A 187 24.67 -12.53 -3.12
C ALA A 187 25.98 -13.28 -3.43
N GLU A 188 25.94 -14.30 -4.30
CA GLU A 188 27.13 -15.00 -4.77
C GLU A 188 28.02 -14.11 -5.66
N ILE A 189 27.40 -13.34 -6.57
CA ILE A 189 28.14 -12.39 -7.43
C ILE A 189 28.87 -11.35 -6.59
N VAL A 190 28.20 -10.79 -5.57
CA VAL A 190 28.82 -9.80 -4.67
C VAL A 190 30.00 -10.40 -3.91
N ARG A 191 29.83 -11.60 -3.33
CA ARG A 191 30.94 -12.29 -2.60
C ARG A 191 32.15 -12.58 -3.45
N ASN A 192 31.94 -12.89 -4.74
CA ASN A 192 33.04 -13.25 -5.65
C ASN A 192 33.76 -12.01 -6.23
N ARG A 193 33.28 -10.80 -5.94
CA ARG A 193 33.90 -9.52 -6.36
C ARG A 193 34.65 -8.80 -5.22
N THR A 194 34.51 -9.30 -4.00
CA THR A 194 35.27 -8.85 -2.81
C THR A 194 36.43 -9.80 -2.52
#